data_223ebb9ecf7cfb36b42f6522da14eefb
#
_entry.id   223ebb9ecf7cfb36b42f6522da14eefb
#
_cell.length_a   1.000
_cell.length_b   1.000
_cell.length_c   1.000
_cell.angle_alpha   90.00
_cell.angle_beta   90.00
_cell.angle_gamma   90.00
#
_symmetry.space_group_name_H-M   'P 1'
#
loop_
_entity.id
_entity.type
_entity.pdbx_description
1 polymer ?
#
loop_
_entity_poly.entity_id
_entity_poly.type
_entity_poly.pdbx_seq_one_letter_code
_entity_poly.pdbx_strand_id
1 'polypeptide(L)'
;ECKVSNSTTNRCYALASIIVAVCPLLVSSALSIHNNAYTILVGLLFLLLMAACWILVSIMKPRYGYGIGKDPKTMAELPVMRHYKETGFRFYPYYFLTEIQMRIEETEKDNVRRNKLFSIALYIVVLSICLFVPSALFFI
;
A
#
# COMPACT_ATOMS: atom_id res chain seq x y z
N GLU A 1 -1.28 -8.07 -15.63
CA GLU A 1 -1.08 -6.90 -14.70
C GLU A 1 -2.07 -6.88 -13.54
N CYS A 2 -3.34 -7.21 -13.71
CA CYS A 2 -4.31 -7.32 -12.59
C CYS A 2 -3.90 -8.29 -11.47
N LYS A 3 -3.17 -9.36 -11.76
CA LYS A 3 -2.77 -10.36 -10.75
C LYS A 3 -1.79 -9.85 -9.70
N VAL A 4 -0.84 -9.01 -10.07
CA VAL A 4 0.18 -8.51 -9.12
C VAL A 4 -0.41 -7.48 -8.16
N SER A 5 -1.27 -6.59 -8.65
CA SER A 5 -1.98 -5.61 -7.81
C SER A 5 -2.89 -6.29 -6.79
N ASN A 6 -3.62 -7.34 -7.19
CA ASN A 6 -4.45 -8.13 -6.28
C ASN A 6 -3.64 -8.86 -5.20
N SER A 7 -2.45 -9.37 -5.53
CA SER A 7 -1.60 -10.06 -4.55
C SER A 7 -1.17 -9.14 -3.41
N THR A 8 -0.69 -7.93 -3.70
CA THR A 8 -0.26 -6.97 -2.67
C THR A 8 -1.46 -6.51 -1.83
N THR A 9 -2.60 -6.25 -2.46
CA THR A 9 -3.83 -5.86 -1.77
C THR A 9 -4.31 -6.95 -0.82
N ASN A 10 -4.31 -8.21 -1.25
CA ASN A 10 -4.70 -9.35 -0.40
C ASN A 10 -3.76 -9.52 0.80
N ARG A 11 -2.45 -9.30 0.61
CA ARG A 11 -1.47 -9.30 1.72
C ARG A 11 -1.73 -8.16 2.71
N CYS A 12 -2.12 -6.98 2.23
CA CYS A 12 -2.49 -5.86 3.08
C CYS A 12 -3.75 -6.18 3.92
N TYR A 13 -4.77 -6.81 3.34
CA TYR A 13 -5.94 -7.24 4.08
C TYR A 13 -5.62 -8.29 5.13
N ALA A 14 -4.79 -9.28 4.80
CA ALA A 14 -4.36 -10.29 5.76
C ALA A 14 -3.60 -9.66 6.94
N LEU A 15 -2.70 -8.71 6.69
CA LEU A 15 -1.97 -8.02 7.75
C LEU A 15 -2.90 -7.11 8.58
N ALA A 16 -3.84 -6.43 7.96
CA ALA A 16 -4.82 -5.61 8.65
C ALA A 16 -5.73 -6.44 9.57
N SER A 17 -6.15 -7.64 9.14
CA SER A 17 -6.94 -8.54 10.00
C SER A 17 -6.16 -9.04 11.22
N ILE A 18 -4.85 -9.25 11.09
CA ILE A 18 -3.98 -9.58 12.23
C ILE A 18 -3.95 -8.41 13.22
N ILE A 19 -3.76 -7.18 12.74
CA ILE A 19 -3.76 -5.99 13.59
C ILE A 19 -5.08 -5.86 14.36
N VAL A 20 -6.22 -6.02 13.67
CA VAL A 20 -7.56 -5.96 14.27
C VAL A 20 -7.76 -7.04 15.33
N ALA A 21 -7.20 -8.23 15.12
CA ALA A 21 -7.27 -9.31 16.11
C ALA A 21 -6.38 -9.06 17.34
N VAL A 22 -5.22 -8.43 17.16
CA VAL A 22 -4.26 -8.17 18.26
C VAL A 22 -4.68 -6.96 19.11
N CYS A 23 -5.31 -5.93 18.54
CA CYS A 23 -5.72 -4.74 19.28
C CYS A 23 -6.59 -5.02 20.52
N PRO A 24 -7.66 -5.85 20.46
CA PRO A 24 -8.47 -6.19 21.64
C PRO A 24 -7.67 -6.93 22.72
N LEU A 25 -6.72 -7.79 22.33
CA LEU A 25 -5.86 -8.50 23.27
C LEU A 25 -4.94 -7.54 24.03
N LEU A 26 -4.40 -6.53 23.36
CA LEU A 26 -3.62 -5.47 24.02
C LEU A 26 -4.45 -4.69 25.03
N VAL A 27 -5.65 -4.28 24.64
CA VAL A 27 -6.55 -3.52 25.54
C VAL A 27 -6.96 -4.38 26.74
N SER A 28 -7.35 -5.63 26.51
CA SER A 28 -7.73 -6.56 27.59
C SER A 28 -6.59 -6.80 28.57
N SER A 29 -5.36 -7.00 28.08
CA SER A 29 -4.19 -7.21 28.95
C SER A 29 -3.84 -5.95 29.76
N ALA A 30 -3.97 -4.76 29.19
CA ALA A 30 -3.74 -3.50 29.88
C ALA A 30 -4.75 -3.26 31.02
N LEU A 31 -6.00 -3.70 30.82
CA LEU A 31 -7.04 -3.61 31.85
C LEU A 31 -6.88 -4.64 32.97
N SER A 32 -6.31 -5.81 32.66
CA SER A 32 -6.12 -6.90 33.63
C SER A 32 -4.92 -6.69 34.53
N ILE A 33 -3.87 -6.06 34.05
CA ILE A 33 -2.61 -5.87 34.77
C ILE A 33 -2.55 -4.42 35.28
N HIS A 34 -2.76 -4.24 36.60
CA HIS A 34 -2.74 -2.95 37.28
C HIS A 34 -1.30 -2.43 37.50
N ASN A 35 -0.51 -2.34 36.44
CA ASN A 35 0.87 -1.83 36.49
C ASN A 35 1.04 -0.69 35.48
N ASN A 36 1.36 0.49 36.01
CA ASN A 36 1.52 1.71 35.20
C ASN A 36 2.58 1.57 34.10
N ALA A 37 3.70 0.90 34.38
CA ALA A 37 4.77 0.69 33.42
C ALA A 37 4.29 -0.21 32.26
N TYR A 38 3.55 -1.27 32.57
CA TYR A 38 2.96 -2.15 31.57
C TYR A 38 1.91 -1.43 30.72
N THR A 39 1.05 -0.62 31.34
CA THR A 39 0.04 0.16 30.61
C THR A 39 0.67 1.14 29.62
N ILE A 40 1.78 1.81 30.01
CA ILE A 40 2.53 2.68 29.10
C ILE A 40 3.12 1.88 27.93
N LEU A 41 3.73 0.72 28.20
CA LEU A 41 4.28 -0.14 27.17
C LEU A 41 3.21 -0.57 26.16
N VAL A 42 2.07 -1.07 26.64
CA VAL A 42 0.93 -1.48 25.80
C VAL A 42 0.40 -0.30 24.99
N GLY A 43 0.33 0.89 25.58
CA GLY A 43 -0.06 2.12 24.87
C GLY A 43 0.90 2.45 23.71
N LEU A 44 2.20 2.31 23.92
CA LEU A 44 3.20 2.50 22.85
C LEU A 44 3.05 1.45 21.74
N LEU A 45 2.85 0.19 22.09
CA LEU A 45 2.62 -0.88 21.11
C LEU A 45 1.33 -0.64 20.30
N PHE A 46 0.28 -0.17 20.95
CA PHE A 46 -0.96 0.20 20.28
C PHE A 46 -0.75 1.35 19.27
N LEU A 47 0.00 2.38 19.62
CA LEU A 47 0.34 3.47 18.71
C LEU A 47 1.15 2.99 17.51
N LEU A 48 2.09 2.07 17.70
CA LEU A 48 2.85 1.44 16.60
C LEU A 48 1.94 0.66 15.66
N LEU A 49 0.98 -0.10 16.18
CA LEU A 49 0.02 -0.84 15.36
C LEU A 49 -0.91 0.12 14.59
N MET A 50 -1.33 1.22 15.19
CA MET A 50 -2.11 2.26 14.51
C MET A 50 -1.31 2.91 13.37
N ALA A 51 -0.01 3.18 13.57
CA ALA A 51 0.87 3.68 12.51
C ALA A 51 1.01 2.66 11.36
N ALA A 52 1.19 1.37 11.66
CA ALA A 52 1.19 0.31 10.66
C ALA A 52 -0.13 0.26 9.87
N CYS A 53 -1.26 0.37 10.55
CA CYS A 53 -2.58 0.41 9.92
C CYS A 53 -2.72 1.61 8.96
N TRP A 54 -2.25 2.79 9.37
CA TRP A 54 -2.23 3.98 8.51
C TRP A 54 -1.39 3.77 7.24
N ILE A 55 -0.22 3.13 7.37
CA ILE A 55 0.62 2.77 6.21
C ILE A 55 -0.14 1.82 5.28
N LEU A 56 -0.81 0.79 5.80
CA LEU A 56 -1.59 -0.16 5.00
C LEU A 56 -2.74 0.54 4.25
N VAL A 57 -3.49 1.42 4.92
CA VAL A 57 -4.55 2.21 4.28
C VAL A 57 -3.98 3.08 3.15
N SER A 58 -2.81 3.67 3.35
CA SER A 58 -2.13 4.47 2.33
C SER A 58 -1.71 3.65 1.09
N ILE A 59 -1.37 2.37 1.29
CA ILE A 59 -1.05 1.43 0.20
C ILE A 59 -2.33 1.01 -0.55
N MET A 60 -3.42 0.77 0.19
CA MET A 60 -4.68 0.31 -0.37
C MET A 60 -5.47 1.41 -1.08
N LYS A 61 -5.17 2.68 -0.81
CA LYS A 61 -5.85 3.80 -1.47
C LYS A 61 -5.76 3.64 -2.99
N PRO A 62 -6.91 3.51 -3.69
CA PRO A 62 -6.89 3.38 -5.13
C PRO A 62 -6.29 4.65 -5.72
N ARG A 63 -5.16 4.51 -6.38
CA ARG A 63 -4.72 5.55 -7.28
C ARG A 63 -5.56 5.40 -8.54
N TYR A 64 -6.15 6.48 -8.97
CA TYR A 64 -6.85 6.52 -10.25
C TYR A 64 -5.89 5.96 -11.28
N GLY A 65 -6.22 4.74 -11.75
CA GLY A 65 -5.38 4.04 -12.72
C GLY A 65 -5.18 4.97 -13.90
N TYR A 66 -3.94 5.15 -14.29
CA TYR A 66 -3.64 5.78 -15.56
C TYR A 66 -4.40 4.97 -16.62
N GLY A 67 -5.51 5.51 -17.10
CA GLY A 67 -6.27 4.87 -18.16
C GLY A 67 -5.33 4.52 -19.30
N ILE A 68 -5.43 3.32 -19.82
CA ILE A 68 -4.66 2.93 -21.00
C ILE A 68 -5.12 3.83 -22.15
N GLY A 69 -4.24 4.73 -22.57
CA GLY A 69 -4.56 5.72 -23.60
C GLY A 69 -4.97 7.09 -23.00
N LYS A 70 -4.63 8.16 -23.68
CA LYS A 70 -5.27 9.45 -23.46
C LYS A 70 -6.77 9.26 -23.64
N ASP A 71 -7.57 10.02 -22.87
CA ASP A 71 -9.01 10.10 -23.08
C ASP A 71 -9.29 10.17 -24.59
N PRO A 72 -10.17 9.33 -25.14
CA PRO A 72 -10.52 9.37 -26.57
C PRO A 72 -10.86 10.77 -27.06
N LYS A 73 -11.39 11.64 -26.20
CA LYS A 73 -11.63 13.05 -26.50
C LYS A 73 -10.34 13.82 -26.75
N THR A 74 -9.30 13.60 -25.95
CA THR A 74 -7.98 14.26 -26.12
C THR A 74 -7.24 13.72 -27.33
N MET A 75 -7.44 12.46 -27.68
CA MET A 75 -6.91 11.87 -28.93
C MET A 75 -7.64 12.37 -30.18
N ALA A 76 -8.92 12.69 -30.05
CA ALA A 76 -9.72 13.28 -31.13
C ALA A 76 -9.48 14.79 -31.30
N GLU A 77 -8.71 15.42 -30.40
CA GLU A 77 -8.36 16.85 -30.54
C GLU A 77 -7.55 17.08 -31.79
N LEU A 78 -8.03 18.05 -32.55
CA LEU A 78 -7.57 18.39 -33.90
C LEU A 78 -6.04 18.45 -34.12
N PRO A 79 -5.20 18.97 -33.20
CA PRO A 79 -3.75 19.08 -33.48
C PRO A 79 -3.07 17.72 -33.58
N VAL A 80 -3.44 16.76 -32.73
CA VAL A 80 -2.84 15.43 -32.68
C VAL A 80 -3.23 14.63 -33.91
N MET A 81 -4.52 14.65 -34.27
CA MET A 81 -5.02 13.95 -35.48
C MET A 81 -4.52 14.60 -36.76
N ARG A 82 -4.36 15.94 -36.79
CA ARG A 82 -3.78 16.64 -37.93
C ARG A 82 -2.32 16.23 -38.14
N HIS A 83 -1.53 16.20 -37.08
CA HIS A 83 -0.14 15.76 -37.13
C HIS A 83 0.00 14.31 -37.62
N TYR A 84 -0.85 13.41 -37.17
CA TYR A 84 -0.87 12.01 -37.64
C TYR A 84 -1.30 11.89 -39.11
N LYS A 85 -2.24 12.69 -39.57
CA LYS A 85 -2.60 12.74 -41.01
C LYS A 85 -1.45 13.22 -41.88
N GLU A 86 -0.75 14.25 -41.45
CA GLU A 86 0.37 14.83 -42.18
C GLU A 86 1.59 13.89 -42.24
N THR A 87 1.83 13.12 -41.17
CA THR A 87 2.93 12.13 -41.07
C THR A 87 2.56 10.74 -41.61
N GLY A 88 1.37 10.58 -42.17
CA GLY A 88 0.92 9.31 -42.78
C GLY A 88 0.77 8.15 -41.80
N PHE A 89 0.46 8.40 -40.52
CA PHE A 89 0.31 7.42 -39.45
C PHE A 89 1.53 6.51 -39.19
N ARG A 90 2.66 6.72 -39.84
CA ARG A 90 3.86 5.88 -39.70
C ARG A 90 4.46 5.89 -38.31
N PHE A 91 4.31 7.00 -37.58
CA PHE A 91 4.87 7.17 -36.22
C PHE A 91 3.91 6.81 -35.11
N TYR A 92 2.64 6.51 -35.41
CA TYR A 92 1.63 6.18 -34.41
C TYR A 92 2.00 4.96 -33.55
N PRO A 93 2.46 3.83 -34.13
CA PRO A 93 2.85 2.66 -33.33
C PRO A 93 4.03 2.98 -32.40
N TYR A 94 5.00 3.77 -32.87
CA TYR A 94 6.17 4.13 -32.07
C TYR A 94 5.78 5.01 -30.87
N TYR A 95 4.95 6.02 -31.08
CA TYR A 95 4.44 6.88 -30.02
C TYR A 95 3.62 6.09 -28.98
N PHE A 96 2.78 5.21 -29.46
CA PHE A 96 1.97 4.34 -28.59
C PHE A 96 2.82 3.39 -27.75
N LEU A 97 3.85 2.79 -28.35
CA LEU A 97 4.81 1.94 -27.63
C LEU A 97 5.59 2.72 -26.56
N THR A 98 6.04 3.93 -26.90
CA THR A 98 6.75 4.78 -25.94
C THR A 98 5.86 5.20 -24.77
N GLU A 99 4.60 5.51 -25.02
CA GLU A 99 3.62 5.82 -23.97
C GLU A 99 3.33 4.61 -23.08
N ILE A 100 3.20 3.43 -23.65
CA ILE A 100 3.05 2.17 -22.89
C ILE A 100 4.28 1.93 -22.03
N GLN A 101 5.48 2.11 -22.58
CA GLN A 101 6.73 1.90 -21.87
C GLN A 101 6.85 2.84 -20.65
N MET A 102 6.59 4.14 -20.83
CA MET A 102 6.59 5.10 -19.73
C MET A 102 5.61 4.69 -18.61
N ARG A 103 4.44 4.21 -18.97
CA ARG A 103 3.42 3.76 -18.00
C ARG A 103 3.83 2.49 -17.27
N ILE A 104 4.50 1.56 -17.95
CA ILE A 104 5.06 0.36 -17.33
C ILE A 104 6.08 0.77 -16.27
N GLU A 105 7.01 1.69 -16.62
CA GLU A 105 8.03 2.19 -15.71
C GLU A 105 7.44 2.91 -14.49
N GLU A 106 6.42 3.75 -14.68
CA GLU A 106 5.71 4.41 -13.58
C GLU A 106 5.00 3.40 -12.66
N THR A 107 4.33 2.41 -13.26
CA THR A 107 3.66 1.35 -12.51
C THR A 107 4.66 0.51 -11.72
N GLU A 108 5.81 0.22 -12.29
CA GLU A 108 6.89 -0.51 -11.62
C GLU A 108 7.45 0.27 -10.43
N LYS A 109 7.74 1.57 -10.60
CA LYS A 109 8.18 2.45 -9.50
C LYS A 109 7.16 2.49 -8.36
N ASP A 110 5.88 2.60 -8.69
CA ASP A 110 4.80 2.57 -7.70
C ASP A 110 4.72 1.22 -6.98
N ASN A 111 4.88 0.11 -7.68
CA ASN A 111 4.87 -1.23 -7.09
C ASN A 111 6.07 -1.43 -6.15
N VAL A 112 7.26 -0.98 -6.53
CA VAL A 112 8.46 -1.01 -5.67
C VAL A 112 8.23 -0.20 -4.40
N ARG A 113 7.66 1.01 -4.50
CA ARG A 113 7.32 1.85 -3.35
C ARG A 113 6.30 1.16 -2.44
N ARG A 114 5.23 0.60 -3.00
CA ARG A 114 4.18 -0.12 -2.23
C ARG A 114 4.75 -1.33 -1.50
N ASN A 115 5.63 -2.10 -2.13
CA ASN A 115 6.29 -3.23 -1.51
C ASN A 115 7.21 -2.81 -0.36
N LYS A 116 7.95 -1.70 -0.49
CA LYS A 116 8.76 -1.14 0.60
C LYS A 116 7.89 -0.73 1.79
N LEU A 117 6.81 0.00 1.55
CA LEU A 117 5.88 0.42 2.60
C LEU A 117 5.21 -0.78 3.29
N PHE A 118 4.84 -1.81 2.53
CA PHE A 118 4.30 -3.05 3.07
C PHE A 118 5.33 -3.76 3.97
N SER A 119 6.59 -3.84 3.56
CA SER A 119 7.66 -4.42 4.38
C SER A 119 7.84 -3.65 5.69
N ILE A 120 7.80 -2.33 5.65
CA ILE A 120 7.88 -1.50 6.87
C ILE A 120 6.71 -1.81 7.80
N ALA A 121 5.48 -1.83 7.30
CA ALA A 121 4.31 -2.16 8.10
C ALA A 121 4.41 -3.56 8.70
N LEU A 122 4.87 -4.55 7.93
CA LEU A 122 5.10 -5.91 8.40
C LEU A 122 6.12 -5.97 9.53
N TYR A 123 7.26 -5.28 9.40
CA TYR A 123 8.27 -5.22 10.45
C TYR A 123 7.73 -4.59 11.74
N ILE A 124 6.94 -3.52 11.64
CA ILE A 124 6.32 -2.89 12.81
C ILE A 124 5.37 -3.87 13.51
N VAL A 125 4.54 -4.59 12.78
CA VAL A 125 3.60 -5.58 13.35
C VAL A 125 4.35 -6.73 14.01
N VAL A 126 5.33 -7.32 13.34
CA VAL A 126 6.15 -8.41 13.90
C VAL A 126 6.87 -7.96 15.16
N LEU A 127 7.52 -6.79 15.13
CA LEU A 127 8.20 -6.22 16.29
C LEU A 127 7.23 -6.00 17.47
N SER A 128 6.03 -5.46 17.19
CA SER A 128 5.03 -5.23 18.21
C SER A 128 4.57 -6.54 18.87
N ILE A 129 4.36 -7.59 18.10
CA ILE A 129 3.98 -8.92 18.62
C ILE A 129 5.14 -9.52 19.43
N CYS A 130 6.38 -9.45 18.93
CA CYS A 130 7.56 -9.96 19.60
C CYS A 130 7.87 -9.23 20.93
N LEU A 131 7.48 -7.98 21.08
CA LEU A 131 7.60 -7.24 22.34
C LEU A 131 6.43 -7.50 23.28
N PHE A 132 5.23 -7.66 22.73
CA PHE A 132 4.03 -7.90 23.52
C PHE A 132 4.07 -9.24 24.25
N VAL A 133 4.40 -10.35 23.57
CA VAL A 133 4.37 -11.69 24.16
C VAL A 133 5.29 -11.82 25.40
N PRO A 134 6.58 -11.45 25.33
CA PRO A 134 7.45 -11.51 26.51
C PRO A 134 7.01 -10.54 27.61
N SER A 135 6.55 -9.34 27.27
CA SER A 135 6.08 -8.38 28.27
C SER A 135 4.86 -8.87 29.01
N ALA A 136 3.91 -9.49 28.32
CA ALA A 136 2.74 -10.09 28.95
C ALA A 136 3.16 -11.20 29.94
N LEU A 137 4.11 -12.07 29.54
CA LEU A 137 4.63 -13.14 30.42
C LEU A 137 5.41 -12.62 31.62
N PHE A 138 6.08 -11.48 31.49
CA PHE A 138 6.90 -10.90 32.58
C PHE A 138 6.05 -10.19 33.63
N PHE A 139 4.90 -9.64 33.26
CA PHE A 139 4.04 -8.87 34.16
C PHE A 139 2.81 -9.65 34.67
N ILE A 140 2.57 -10.87 34.22
CA ILE A 140 1.61 -11.83 34.79
C ILE A 140 2.25 -12.53 35.98
#